data_972226e63eb6ce5413d37d54d3427748
#
_entry.id   972226e63eb6ce5413d37d54d3427748
#
_cell.length_a   1.000
_cell.length_b   1.000
_cell.length_c   1.000
_cell.angle_alpha   90.00
_cell.angle_beta   90.00
_cell.angle_gamma   90.00
#
_symmetry.space_group_name_H-M   'P 1'
#
loop_
_entity.id
_entity.type
_entity.pdbx_description
1 polymer ?
#
loop_
_entity_poly.entity_id
_entity_poly.type
_entity_poly.pdbx_seq_one_letter_code
_entity_poly.pdbx_strand_id
1 'polypeptide(L)'
;MKTQIQKIIGLLTISSLLFVSCETVDFGDENLNPNAVSTANTGALITSAMRNLPGIVSTVNPLLLSQQVSEITYNEDSCYETVQWDFDSYYTGPLMDLQTVINLNNSENASDYSSSGSVGMQKGVAHLLRVYMYQAMTNMWGAIPYSEANQGVDNLKPAYDDQSAIYAGLMTEIDAALGFLDGGGLAGDFMFNGDAAKWRQFGNTMKMVMALRMADVDPGTAQAKFKEAIAGGVLGSNADNIHYPYLSAETNDNPWQDRFQSREDFATSDVMVDHLFAMNDPRLAKYAEPVVSATGDVSKIDYVEYGGETYAGMPYGVLNPGILQTRISFLPSTVIYDGTTAGGMLYTYAQVCFSYAEAHLRGWTGLAGDAQTWYELGIAASHAQWGVSTADAVAYLGTIAPVSMETMATEKWVALYMQGHEAWSEWRRLDYPVLNRATDALTGTGIPVRYGYGVNTANSNKENHDAAVAKISGYSQDSKVWWDTK
;
A
#
# COMPACT_ATOMS: atom_id res chain seq x y z
N MET A 1 -84.83 6.86 -17.57
CA MET A 1 -84.04 6.89 -16.31
C MET A 1 -83.55 5.53 -15.84
N LYS A 2 -84.38 4.47 -15.78
CA LYS A 2 -83.91 3.12 -15.37
C LYS A 2 -82.73 2.54 -16.18
N THR A 3 -82.74 2.73 -17.52
CA THR A 3 -81.65 2.21 -18.41
C THR A 3 -80.32 2.95 -18.31
N GLN A 4 -80.37 4.19 -17.92
CA GLN A 4 -79.13 4.98 -17.70
C GLN A 4 -78.45 4.60 -16.35
N ILE A 5 -79.28 4.38 -15.31
CA ILE A 5 -78.82 3.96 -13.97
C ILE A 5 -78.18 2.57 -14.05
N GLN A 6 -78.74 1.64 -14.84
CA GLN A 6 -78.17 0.32 -15.06
C GLN A 6 -76.83 0.34 -15.81
N LYS A 7 -76.60 1.29 -16.76
CA LYS A 7 -75.33 1.50 -17.43
C LYS A 7 -74.25 2.07 -16.50
N ILE A 8 -74.66 3.00 -15.60
CA ILE A 8 -73.74 3.60 -14.62
C ILE A 8 -73.33 2.58 -13.57
N ILE A 9 -74.26 1.76 -13.08
CA ILE A 9 -73.94 0.69 -12.11
C ILE A 9 -73.04 -0.38 -12.78
N GLY A 10 -73.31 -0.75 -14.04
CA GLY A 10 -72.46 -1.67 -14.80
C GLY A 10 -71.03 -1.12 -15.00
N LEU A 11 -70.88 0.18 -15.28
CA LEU A 11 -69.56 0.80 -15.45
C LEU A 11 -68.78 0.92 -14.11
N LEU A 12 -69.48 1.20 -13.01
CA LEU A 12 -68.88 1.24 -11.65
C LEU A 12 -68.47 -0.15 -11.16
N THR A 13 -69.21 -1.21 -11.52
CA THR A 13 -68.84 -2.59 -11.17
C THR A 13 -67.64 -3.09 -11.97
N ILE A 14 -67.52 -2.70 -13.25
CA ILE A 14 -66.35 -3.02 -14.07
C ILE A 14 -65.12 -2.22 -13.61
N SER A 15 -65.27 -0.96 -13.21
CA SER A 15 -64.18 -0.13 -12.67
C SER A 15 -63.65 -0.68 -11.35
N SER A 16 -64.53 -1.17 -10.43
CA SER A 16 -64.10 -1.75 -9.15
C SER A 16 -63.38 -3.13 -9.31
N LEU A 17 -63.68 -3.88 -10.37
CA LEU A 17 -62.97 -5.15 -10.69
C LEU A 17 -61.57 -4.91 -11.26
N LEU A 18 -61.29 -3.72 -11.80
CA LEU A 18 -59.94 -3.38 -12.30
C LEU A 18 -58.99 -2.94 -11.19
N PHE A 19 -59.45 -2.60 -10.00
CA PHE A 19 -58.62 -2.21 -8.84
C PHE A 19 -58.22 -3.40 -7.94
N VAL A 20 -58.72 -4.59 -8.17
CA VAL A 20 -58.41 -5.82 -7.38
C VAL A 20 -57.26 -6.60 -8.03
N SER A 21 -56.75 -6.16 -9.20
CA SER A 21 -55.71 -6.87 -9.95
C SER A 21 -54.26 -6.38 -9.69
N CYS A 22 -54.04 -5.71 -8.59
CA CYS A 22 -52.67 -5.45 -8.11
C CYS A 22 -52.41 -6.20 -6.80
N GLU A 23 -52.77 -7.45 -6.70
CA GLU A 23 -51.99 -8.32 -5.84
C GLU A 23 -50.67 -8.49 -6.53
N THR A 24 -49.59 -8.03 -5.91
CA THR A 24 -48.23 -8.40 -6.29
C THR A 24 -48.21 -9.91 -6.31
N VAL A 25 -48.05 -10.48 -7.53
CA VAL A 25 -47.86 -11.92 -7.66
C VAL A 25 -46.60 -12.21 -6.85
N ASP A 26 -46.81 -12.84 -5.71
CA ASP A 26 -45.70 -13.41 -4.96
C ASP A 26 -45.17 -14.59 -5.77
N PHE A 27 -44.03 -14.39 -6.42
CA PHE A 27 -43.38 -15.45 -7.18
C PHE A 27 -42.67 -16.45 -6.25
N GLY A 28 -42.86 -16.35 -4.95
CA GLY A 28 -42.21 -17.17 -3.94
C GLY A 28 -40.69 -17.14 -4.11
N ASP A 29 -40.04 -18.30 -4.05
CA ASP A 29 -38.60 -18.44 -4.16
C ASP A 29 -38.08 -18.54 -5.60
N GLU A 30 -38.93 -18.39 -6.64
CA GLU A 30 -38.52 -18.54 -8.05
C GLU A 30 -37.46 -17.54 -8.50
N ASN A 31 -37.40 -16.39 -7.87
CA ASN A 31 -36.38 -15.37 -8.10
C ASN A 31 -35.16 -15.48 -7.17
N LEU A 32 -35.16 -16.44 -6.25
CA LEU A 32 -33.98 -16.71 -5.43
C LEU A 32 -33.04 -17.64 -6.21
N ASN A 33 -31.85 -17.17 -6.47
CA ASN A 33 -30.82 -18.04 -7.04
C ASN A 33 -30.47 -19.13 -6.02
N PRO A 34 -30.81 -20.41 -6.25
CA PRO A 34 -30.52 -21.49 -5.28
C PRO A 34 -29.02 -21.71 -5.05
N ASN A 35 -28.17 -21.15 -5.92
CA ASN A 35 -26.72 -21.17 -5.78
C ASN A 35 -26.20 -19.86 -5.15
N ALA A 36 -27.05 -18.90 -4.84
CA ALA A 36 -26.61 -17.72 -4.10
C ALA A 36 -26.27 -18.11 -2.66
N VAL A 37 -25.12 -17.63 -2.19
CA VAL A 37 -24.69 -17.84 -0.81
C VAL A 37 -25.70 -17.16 0.12
N SER A 38 -26.50 -17.95 0.84
CA SER A 38 -27.56 -17.45 1.76
C SER A 38 -26.98 -16.96 3.08
N THR A 39 -25.75 -17.38 3.43
CA THR A 39 -25.04 -16.98 4.65
C THR A 39 -23.66 -16.50 4.26
N ALA A 40 -23.25 -15.32 4.75
CA ALA A 40 -21.93 -14.77 4.47
C ALA A 40 -20.83 -15.72 4.96
N ASN A 41 -19.84 -15.98 4.10
CA ASN A 41 -18.64 -16.73 4.47
C ASN A 41 -17.54 -15.73 4.84
N THR A 42 -17.32 -15.54 6.14
CA THR A 42 -16.36 -14.57 6.66
C THR A 42 -14.91 -14.89 6.25
N GLY A 43 -14.55 -16.17 6.11
CA GLY A 43 -13.24 -16.58 5.57
C GLY A 43 -13.06 -16.14 4.11
N ALA A 44 -14.09 -16.28 3.29
CA ALA A 44 -14.06 -15.83 1.88
C ALA A 44 -13.97 -14.28 1.79
N LEU A 45 -14.63 -13.54 2.68
CA LEU A 45 -14.52 -12.07 2.73
C LEU A 45 -13.10 -11.62 3.12
N ILE A 46 -12.48 -12.29 4.09
CA ILE A 46 -11.07 -12.04 4.47
C ILE A 46 -10.13 -12.37 3.29
N THR A 47 -10.34 -13.50 2.62
CA THR A 47 -9.57 -13.86 1.40
C THR A 47 -9.73 -12.78 0.30
N SER A 48 -10.96 -12.31 0.08
CA SER A 48 -11.26 -11.24 -0.89
C SER A 48 -10.50 -9.97 -0.54
N ALA A 49 -10.51 -9.55 0.72
CA ALA A 49 -9.78 -8.37 1.18
C ALA A 49 -8.26 -8.53 1.00
N MET A 50 -7.68 -9.69 1.36
CA MET A 50 -6.26 -9.97 1.15
C MET A 50 -5.86 -9.88 -0.33
N ARG A 51 -6.71 -10.36 -1.25
CA ARG A 51 -6.46 -10.30 -2.70
C ARG A 51 -6.39 -8.88 -3.27
N ASN A 52 -6.79 -7.87 -2.51
CA ASN A 52 -6.66 -6.46 -2.88
C ASN A 52 -5.34 -5.82 -2.41
N LEU A 53 -4.52 -6.51 -1.61
CA LEU A 53 -3.22 -6.00 -1.16
C LEU A 53 -2.24 -5.67 -2.30
N PRO A 54 -2.19 -6.40 -3.43
CA PRO A 54 -1.36 -6.04 -4.58
C PRO A 54 -1.60 -4.62 -5.09
N GLY A 55 -2.82 -4.09 -4.98
CA GLY A 55 -3.14 -2.70 -5.32
C GLY A 55 -2.41 -1.65 -4.47
N ILE A 56 -1.85 -2.06 -3.33
CA ILE A 56 -1.02 -1.21 -2.47
C ILE A 56 0.46 -1.54 -2.67
N VAL A 57 0.83 -2.82 -2.49
CA VAL A 57 2.24 -3.22 -2.41
C VAL A 57 2.97 -3.28 -3.76
N SER A 58 2.23 -3.43 -4.88
CA SER A 58 2.78 -3.51 -6.23
C SER A 58 2.32 -2.36 -7.14
N THR A 59 1.84 -1.27 -6.57
CA THR A 59 1.47 -0.07 -7.33
C THR A 59 2.72 0.66 -7.82
N VAL A 60 2.67 1.18 -9.06
CA VAL A 60 3.81 1.80 -9.74
C VAL A 60 4.05 3.22 -9.27
N ASN A 61 3.00 4.02 -9.15
CA ASN A 61 3.13 5.47 -8.96
C ASN A 61 4.00 5.88 -7.76
N PRO A 62 3.91 5.26 -6.57
CA PRO A 62 4.82 5.60 -5.48
C PRO A 62 6.29 5.24 -5.77
N LEU A 63 6.55 4.22 -6.60
CA LEU A 63 7.92 3.90 -7.05
C LEU A 63 8.46 4.99 -7.98
N LEU A 64 7.63 5.51 -8.90
CA LEU A 64 7.98 6.66 -9.73
C LEU A 64 8.22 7.89 -8.87
N LEU A 65 7.34 8.20 -7.91
CA LEU A 65 7.46 9.37 -7.04
C LEU A 65 8.65 9.30 -6.07
N SER A 66 9.09 8.10 -5.70
CA SER A 66 10.35 7.88 -4.96
C SER A 66 11.57 7.76 -5.85
N GLN A 67 11.41 7.88 -7.17
CA GLN A 67 12.46 7.85 -8.20
C GLN A 67 13.29 6.56 -8.22
N GLN A 68 12.74 5.46 -7.75
CA GLN A 68 13.42 4.16 -7.80
C GLN A 68 13.34 3.52 -9.20
N VAL A 69 12.27 3.83 -9.92
CA VAL A 69 11.94 3.32 -11.25
C VAL A 69 11.61 4.49 -12.16
N SER A 70 11.87 4.36 -13.45
CA SER A 70 11.48 5.33 -14.47
C SER A 70 10.74 4.64 -15.61
N GLU A 71 9.86 5.38 -16.27
CA GLU A 71 9.15 4.91 -17.46
C GLU A 71 10.02 5.06 -18.71
N ILE A 72 9.96 4.06 -19.59
CA ILE A 72 10.68 4.04 -20.87
C ILE A 72 9.81 4.66 -21.96
N THR A 73 8.53 4.24 -21.98
CA THR A 73 7.52 4.67 -22.95
C THR A 73 6.34 5.23 -22.16
N TYR A 74 5.67 6.26 -22.69
CA TYR A 74 4.57 6.94 -21.99
C TYR A 74 5.01 7.47 -20.62
N ASN A 75 6.10 8.22 -20.63
CA ASN A 75 6.81 8.67 -19.44
C ASN A 75 6.23 9.96 -18.81
N GLU A 76 4.97 10.23 -19.08
CA GLU A 76 4.25 11.38 -18.56
C GLU A 76 4.00 11.27 -17.04
N ASP A 77 3.82 10.05 -16.49
CA ASP A 77 3.62 9.85 -15.05
C ASP A 77 4.91 10.13 -14.27
N SER A 78 6.09 9.76 -14.82
CA SER A 78 7.40 10.15 -14.27
C SER A 78 7.62 11.68 -14.31
N CYS A 79 6.88 12.39 -15.18
CA CYS A 79 6.86 13.84 -15.31
C CYS A 79 5.65 14.49 -14.60
N TYR A 80 4.94 13.76 -13.77
CA TYR A 80 3.82 14.24 -12.93
C TYR A 80 2.61 14.76 -13.71
N GLU A 81 2.24 14.12 -14.83
CA GLU A 81 1.06 14.53 -15.61
C GLU A 81 -0.20 14.36 -14.77
N THR A 82 -0.39 13.19 -14.19
CA THR A 82 -1.54 12.86 -13.35
C THR A 82 -1.09 12.44 -11.97
N VAL A 83 -1.47 13.23 -10.94
CA VAL A 83 -1.23 12.89 -9.54
C VAL A 83 -2.57 12.89 -8.79
N GLN A 84 -3.61 12.34 -9.43
CA GLN A 84 -4.97 12.23 -8.90
C GLN A 84 -5.47 10.80 -9.11
N TRP A 85 -5.94 10.17 -8.04
CA TRP A 85 -6.52 8.83 -8.11
C TRP A 85 -7.73 8.72 -7.21
N ASP A 86 -8.71 7.91 -7.65
CA ASP A 86 -9.87 7.55 -6.86
C ASP A 86 -9.51 6.45 -5.85
N PHE A 87 -10.12 6.52 -4.68
CA PHE A 87 -10.01 5.49 -3.64
C PHE A 87 -11.33 4.74 -3.39
N ASP A 88 -12.37 5.01 -4.15
CA ASP A 88 -13.72 4.48 -3.92
C ASP A 88 -13.75 2.94 -3.93
N SER A 89 -12.92 2.31 -4.77
CA SER A 89 -12.80 0.86 -4.87
C SER A 89 -12.35 0.18 -3.57
N TYR A 90 -11.54 0.87 -2.75
CA TYR A 90 -11.15 0.34 -1.43
C TYR A 90 -12.36 0.27 -0.49
N TYR A 91 -13.25 1.25 -0.53
CA TYR A 91 -14.45 1.30 0.33
C TYR A 91 -15.53 0.32 -0.11
N THR A 92 -15.76 0.21 -1.43
CA THR A 92 -16.80 -0.68 -1.99
C THR A 92 -16.37 -2.14 -2.08
N GLY A 93 -15.09 -2.42 -1.95
CA GLY A 93 -14.49 -3.75 -1.96
C GLY A 93 -13.94 -4.15 -0.59
N PRO A 94 -12.60 -4.20 -0.45
CA PRO A 94 -11.96 -4.84 0.71
C PRO A 94 -12.34 -4.24 2.07
N LEU A 95 -12.51 -2.92 2.18
CA LEU A 95 -12.89 -2.30 3.45
C LEU A 95 -14.32 -2.67 3.86
N MET A 96 -15.25 -2.80 2.91
CA MET A 96 -16.61 -3.27 3.18
C MET A 96 -16.61 -4.75 3.56
N ASP A 97 -15.81 -5.59 2.89
CA ASP A 97 -15.65 -7.00 3.22
C ASP A 97 -15.18 -7.17 4.68
N LEU A 98 -14.12 -6.43 5.06
CA LEU A 98 -13.56 -6.47 6.42
C LEU A 98 -14.54 -5.92 7.47
N GLN A 99 -15.25 -4.82 7.15
CA GLN A 99 -16.27 -4.27 8.03
C GLN A 99 -17.41 -5.26 8.23
N THR A 100 -17.81 -5.98 7.18
CA THR A 100 -18.82 -7.04 7.28
C THR A 100 -18.37 -8.17 8.20
N VAL A 101 -17.13 -8.63 8.07
CA VAL A 101 -16.55 -9.64 8.99
C VAL A 101 -16.62 -9.16 10.44
N ILE A 102 -16.21 -7.92 10.68
CA ILE A 102 -16.23 -7.32 12.03
C ILE A 102 -17.65 -7.26 12.59
N ASN A 103 -18.63 -6.79 11.79
CA ASN A 103 -20.01 -6.64 12.20
C ASN A 103 -20.64 -8.00 12.53
N LEU A 104 -20.43 -9.01 11.67
CA LEU A 104 -20.95 -10.36 11.87
C LEU A 104 -20.38 -11.02 13.14
N ASN A 105 -19.08 -10.84 13.39
CA ASN A 105 -18.42 -11.36 14.59
C ASN A 105 -18.69 -10.53 15.86
N ASN A 106 -19.31 -9.36 15.76
CA ASN A 106 -19.81 -8.58 16.89
C ASN A 106 -21.30 -8.84 17.17
N SER A 107 -22.00 -9.58 16.31
CA SER A 107 -23.43 -9.87 16.46
C SER A 107 -23.68 -10.99 17.48
N GLU A 108 -24.93 -11.12 17.92
CA GLU A 108 -25.36 -12.23 18.79
C GLU A 108 -25.18 -13.60 18.13
N ASN A 109 -25.12 -13.65 16.81
CA ASN A 109 -24.96 -14.86 16.00
C ASN A 109 -23.52 -15.13 15.58
N ALA A 110 -22.53 -14.54 16.24
CA ALA A 110 -21.11 -14.71 15.89
C ALA A 110 -20.65 -16.20 15.82
N SER A 111 -21.27 -17.08 16.59
CA SER A 111 -21.00 -18.53 16.55
C SER A 111 -21.30 -19.20 15.21
N ASP A 112 -22.20 -18.61 14.40
CA ASP A 112 -22.62 -19.16 13.11
C ASP A 112 -21.48 -19.10 12.08
N TYR A 113 -20.48 -18.22 12.32
CA TYR A 113 -19.30 -18.02 11.47
C TYR A 113 -18.06 -18.78 11.94
N SER A 114 -18.19 -19.62 12.97
CA SER A 114 -17.06 -20.39 13.57
C SER A 114 -16.39 -21.38 12.62
N SER A 115 -17.07 -21.79 11.53
CA SER A 115 -16.46 -22.60 10.47
C SER A 115 -15.29 -21.90 9.75
N SER A 116 -15.25 -20.58 9.80
CA SER A 116 -14.15 -19.76 9.25
C SER A 116 -13.01 -19.52 10.25
N GLY A 117 -13.10 -20.05 11.47
CA GLY A 117 -12.12 -19.85 12.53
C GLY A 117 -12.75 -19.24 13.79
N SER A 118 -11.95 -19.00 14.81
CA SER A 118 -12.45 -18.37 16.03
C SER A 118 -12.90 -16.92 15.77
N VAL A 119 -13.87 -16.45 16.55
CA VAL A 119 -14.33 -15.06 16.54
C VAL A 119 -13.15 -14.09 16.75
N GLY A 120 -12.24 -14.46 17.66
CA GLY A 120 -11.05 -13.66 17.95
C GLY A 120 -10.13 -13.54 16.73
N MET A 121 -9.77 -14.64 16.07
CA MET A 121 -8.92 -14.60 14.88
C MET A 121 -9.55 -13.83 13.73
N GLN A 122 -10.84 -14.06 13.45
CA GLN A 122 -11.55 -13.35 12.39
C GLN A 122 -11.55 -11.83 12.63
N LYS A 123 -11.86 -11.40 13.86
CA LYS A 123 -11.84 -9.97 14.23
C LYS A 123 -10.44 -9.39 14.18
N GLY A 124 -9.46 -10.06 14.81
CA GLY A 124 -8.08 -9.58 14.88
C GLY A 124 -7.50 -9.36 13.50
N VAL A 125 -7.63 -10.34 12.61
CA VAL A 125 -7.11 -10.26 11.25
C VAL A 125 -7.86 -9.23 10.41
N ALA A 126 -9.20 -9.17 10.51
CA ALA A 126 -9.98 -8.18 9.78
C ALA A 126 -9.60 -6.74 10.18
N HIS A 127 -9.42 -6.47 11.47
CA HIS A 127 -8.96 -5.17 11.95
C HIS A 127 -7.54 -4.85 11.47
N LEU A 128 -6.58 -5.79 11.54
CA LEU A 128 -5.20 -5.54 11.08
C LEU A 128 -5.13 -5.22 9.58
N LEU A 129 -5.85 -5.97 8.74
CA LEU A 129 -5.94 -5.70 7.31
C LEU A 129 -6.59 -4.34 7.02
N ARG A 130 -7.66 -4.01 7.75
CA ARG A 130 -8.34 -2.72 7.63
C ARG A 130 -7.41 -1.57 7.99
N VAL A 131 -6.66 -1.69 9.08
CA VAL A 131 -5.66 -0.69 9.48
C VAL A 131 -4.58 -0.54 8.41
N TYR A 132 -4.07 -1.65 7.86
CA TYR A 132 -3.05 -1.60 6.81
C TYR A 132 -3.55 -0.82 5.57
N MET A 133 -4.77 -1.06 5.14
CA MET A 133 -5.37 -0.36 4.00
C MET A 133 -5.60 1.12 4.30
N TYR A 134 -6.19 1.44 5.44
CA TYR A 134 -6.42 2.84 5.83
C TYR A 134 -5.13 3.63 6.01
N GLN A 135 -4.10 3.03 6.63
CA GLN A 135 -2.81 3.71 6.77
C GLN A 135 -2.17 3.98 5.41
N ALA A 136 -2.24 3.04 4.47
CA ALA A 136 -1.76 3.24 3.11
C ALA A 136 -2.52 4.37 2.41
N MET A 137 -3.86 4.33 2.47
CA MET A 137 -4.71 5.36 1.87
C MET A 137 -4.46 6.75 2.46
N THR A 138 -4.47 6.89 3.78
CA THR A 138 -4.25 8.20 4.40
C THR A 138 -2.84 8.72 4.16
N ASN A 139 -1.83 7.84 4.01
CA ASN A 139 -0.48 8.25 3.64
C ASN A 139 -0.41 8.80 2.21
N MET A 140 -1.27 8.34 1.31
CA MET A 140 -1.33 8.82 -0.08
C MET A 140 -2.19 10.09 -0.20
N TRP A 141 -3.39 10.11 0.37
CA TRP A 141 -4.37 11.21 0.18
C TRP A 141 -4.49 12.18 1.36
N GLY A 142 -3.94 11.87 2.53
CA GLY A 142 -4.14 12.64 3.75
C GLY A 142 -5.52 12.40 4.36
N ALA A 143 -6.39 13.42 4.41
CA ALA A 143 -7.75 13.28 4.90
C ALA A 143 -8.58 12.37 3.98
N ILE A 144 -9.27 11.39 4.57
CA ILE A 144 -10.15 10.43 3.89
C ILE A 144 -11.31 10.06 4.82
N PRO A 145 -12.42 9.51 4.32
CA PRO A 145 -13.47 8.95 5.18
C PRO A 145 -12.92 7.79 6.03
N TYR A 146 -13.10 7.85 7.36
CA TYR A 146 -12.64 6.81 8.29
C TYR A 146 -13.67 6.49 9.36
N SER A 147 -13.99 7.47 10.23
CA SER A 147 -14.87 7.24 11.39
C SER A 147 -16.32 6.95 11.01
N GLU A 148 -16.79 7.53 9.91
CA GLU A 148 -18.13 7.35 9.38
C GLU A 148 -18.21 6.42 8.17
N ALA A 149 -17.08 5.82 7.77
CA ALA A 149 -17.02 4.99 6.57
C ALA A 149 -17.64 3.59 6.77
N ASN A 150 -18.01 2.96 5.65
CA ASN A 150 -18.49 1.57 5.59
C ASN A 150 -19.74 1.27 6.46
N GLN A 151 -20.62 2.26 6.65
CA GLN A 151 -21.90 2.11 7.35
C GLN A 151 -23.06 1.66 6.42
N GLY A 152 -22.74 1.33 5.17
CA GLY A 152 -23.74 0.89 4.18
C GLY A 152 -24.76 2.00 3.88
N VAL A 153 -26.02 1.63 3.86
CA VAL A 153 -27.13 2.56 3.54
C VAL A 153 -27.37 3.62 4.60
N ASP A 154 -26.85 3.43 5.81
CA ASP A 154 -27.05 4.36 6.92
C ASP A 154 -26.22 5.64 6.75
N ASN A 155 -25.08 5.58 6.05
CA ASN A 155 -24.30 6.75 5.70
C ASN A 155 -23.58 6.57 4.33
N LEU A 156 -24.19 7.10 3.28
CA LEU A 156 -23.65 7.07 1.91
C LEU A 156 -22.69 8.23 1.61
N LYS A 157 -22.58 9.21 2.50
CA LYS A 157 -21.74 10.40 2.32
C LYS A 157 -20.94 10.68 3.60
N PRO A 158 -19.98 9.80 3.94
CA PRO A 158 -19.19 9.97 5.15
C PRO A 158 -18.32 11.22 5.09
N ALA A 159 -18.11 11.87 6.24
CA ALA A 159 -17.18 12.97 6.40
C ALA A 159 -15.73 12.48 6.19
N TYR A 160 -14.85 13.40 5.77
CA TYR A 160 -13.41 13.14 5.69
C TYR A 160 -12.77 13.51 7.03
N ASP A 161 -12.16 12.53 7.67
CA ASP A 161 -11.41 12.74 8.90
C ASP A 161 -10.03 13.34 8.63
N ASP A 162 -9.55 14.21 9.49
CA ASP A 162 -8.19 14.68 9.44
C ASP A 162 -7.20 13.53 9.73
N GLN A 163 -6.06 13.52 9.03
CA GLN A 163 -5.09 12.42 9.13
C GLN A 163 -4.63 12.15 10.57
N SER A 164 -4.51 13.19 11.41
CA SER A 164 -4.17 13.04 12.84
C SER A 164 -5.21 12.20 13.60
N ALA A 165 -6.50 12.43 13.34
CA ALA A 165 -7.58 11.65 13.94
C ALA A 165 -7.59 10.21 13.42
N ILE A 166 -7.34 10.02 12.12
CA ILE A 166 -7.21 8.69 11.51
C ILE A 166 -6.08 7.93 12.21
N TYR A 167 -4.88 8.50 12.33
CA TYR A 167 -3.74 7.84 12.97
C TYR A 167 -4.03 7.46 14.43
N ALA A 168 -4.68 8.33 15.20
CA ALA A 168 -5.09 8.02 16.56
C ALA A 168 -6.08 6.85 16.63
N GLY A 169 -7.05 6.82 15.72
CA GLY A 169 -8.00 5.72 15.58
C GLY A 169 -7.32 4.41 15.19
N LEU A 170 -6.45 4.44 14.18
CA LEU A 170 -5.72 3.26 13.71
C LEU A 170 -4.79 2.67 14.78
N MET A 171 -4.11 3.50 15.57
CA MET A 171 -3.31 3.03 16.71
C MET A 171 -4.14 2.29 17.76
N THR A 172 -5.33 2.83 18.06
CA THR A 172 -6.28 2.19 18.99
C THR A 172 -6.80 0.87 18.41
N GLU A 173 -7.08 0.86 17.11
CA GLU A 173 -7.56 -0.33 16.41
C GLU A 173 -6.53 -1.46 16.36
N ILE A 174 -5.24 -1.15 16.14
CA ILE A 174 -4.15 -2.14 16.22
C ILE A 174 -4.10 -2.77 17.61
N ASP A 175 -4.20 -1.97 18.67
CA ASP A 175 -4.16 -2.49 20.05
C ASP A 175 -5.31 -3.45 20.32
N ALA A 176 -6.52 -3.10 19.87
CA ALA A 176 -7.69 -3.96 19.97
C ALA A 176 -7.51 -5.25 19.15
N ALA A 177 -7.04 -5.13 17.91
CA ALA A 177 -6.82 -6.25 16.99
C ALA A 177 -5.83 -7.27 17.57
N LEU A 178 -4.71 -6.82 18.13
CA LEU A 178 -3.71 -7.67 18.79
C LEU A 178 -4.29 -8.40 19.97
N GLY A 179 -5.22 -7.78 20.71
CA GLY A 179 -5.93 -8.39 21.82
C GLY A 179 -6.94 -9.48 21.41
N PHE A 180 -7.48 -9.42 20.19
CA PHE A 180 -8.41 -10.42 19.68
C PHE A 180 -7.74 -11.71 19.20
N LEU A 181 -6.48 -11.70 18.80
CA LEU A 181 -5.78 -12.88 18.26
C LEU A 181 -5.65 -13.99 19.31
N ASP A 182 -6.50 -14.98 19.25
CA ASP A 182 -6.61 -16.08 20.24
C ASP A 182 -5.98 -17.40 19.77
N GLY A 183 -5.57 -17.50 18.51
CA GLY A 183 -4.95 -18.70 17.93
C GLY A 183 -5.95 -19.78 17.50
N GLY A 184 -7.25 -19.47 17.43
CA GLY A 184 -8.30 -20.44 17.08
C GLY A 184 -8.42 -20.74 15.57
N GLY A 185 -7.36 -20.45 14.77
CA GLY A 185 -7.31 -20.68 13.34
C GLY A 185 -8.12 -19.66 12.53
N LEU A 186 -7.87 -19.63 11.20
CA LEU A 186 -8.57 -18.76 10.27
C LEU A 186 -8.61 -19.41 8.88
N ALA A 187 -9.77 -19.81 8.43
CA ALA A 187 -9.97 -20.30 7.06
C ALA A 187 -9.85 -19.16 6.06
N GLY A 188 -9.23 -19.44 4.92
CA GLY A 188 -9.05 -18.45 3.86
C GLY A 188 -7.86 -17.51 4.07
N ASP A 189 -7.12 -17.63 5.17
CA ASP A 189 -5.85 -16.94 5.37
C ASP A 189 -4.72 -17.63 4.58
N PHE A 190 -4.45 -17.14 3.40
CA PHE A 190 -3.36 -17.63 2.57
C PHE A 190 -2.02 -16.93 2.84
N MET A 191 -2.01 -15.86 3.64
CA MET A 191 -0.77 -15.16 4.01
C MET A 191 -0.01 -15.89 5.11
N PHE A 192 -0.69 -16.28 6.18
CA PHE A 192 -0.06 -16.88 7.36
C PHE A 192 -0.72 -18.18 7.81
N ASN A 193 -1.69 -18.71 7.06
CA ASN A 193 -2.40 -19.97 7.38
C ASN A 193 -3.00 -20.00 8.79
N GLY A 194 -3.52 -18.89 9.27
CA GLY A 194 -4.12 -18.76 10.60
C GLY A 194 -3.11 -18.68 11.74
N ASP A 195 -1.83 -18.43 11.46
CA ASP A 195 -0.80 -18.29 12.50
C ASP A 195 -0.93 -16.95 13.24
N ALA A 196 -1.48 -16.99 14.45
CA ALA A 196 -1.67 -15.81 15.28
C ALA A 196 -0.35 -15.11 15.67
N ALA A 197 0.77 -15.84 15.74
CA ALA A 197 2.06 -15.24 16.09
C ALA A 197 2.56 -14.37 14.93
N LYS A 198 2.42 -14.82 13.69
CA LYS A 198 2.76 -14.04 12.49
C LYS A 198 1.84 -12.82 12.35
N TRP A 199 0.55 -12.95 12.62
CA TRP A 199 -0.36 -11.80 12.65
C TRP A 199 0.00 -10.79 13.73
N ARG A 200 0.48 -11.24 14.91
CA ARG A 200 1.01 -10.34 15.95
C ARG A 200 2.27 -9.62 15.48
N GLN A 201 3.21 -10.33 14.85
CA GLN A 201 4.39 -9.69 14.29
C GLN A 201 4.03 -8.64 13.23
N PHE A 202 3.07 -8.95 12.33
CA PHE A 202 2.56 -8.00 11.35
C PHE A 202 1.99 -6.74 12.02
N GLY A 203 1.05 -6.91 12.97
CA GLY A 203 0.42 -5.79 13.66
C GLY A 203 1.42 -4.93 14.45
N ASN A 204 2.37 -5.56 15.16
CA ASN A 204 3.39 -4.82 15.91
C ASN A 204 4.39 -4.12 14.99
N THR A 205 4.78 -4.73 13.86
CA THR A 205 5.66 -4.07 12.88
C THR A 205 4.98 -2.87 12.24
N MET A 206 3.71 -3.00 11.86
CA MET A 206 2.88 -1.90 11.37
C MET A 206 2.79 -0.78 12.41
N LYS A 207 2.52 -1.11 13.68
CA LYS A 207 2.49 -0.15 14.80
C LYS A 207 3.82 0.58 14.95
N MET A 208 4.96 -0.12 14.86
CA MET A 208 6.30 0.46 14.90
C MET A 208 6.52 1.48 13.78
N VAL A 209 6.20 1.12 12.54
CA VAL A 209 6.37 1.99 11.37
C VAL A 209 5.48 3.23 11.46
N MET A 210 4.20 3.04 11.82
CA MET A 210 3.27 4.15 12.01
C MET A 210 3.68 5.07 13.17
N ALA A 211 4.25 4.53 14.24
CA ALA A 211 4.77 5.32 15.35
C ALA A 211 5.90 6.26 14.89
N LEU A 212 6.84 5.77 14.07
CA LEU A 212 7.88 6.63 13.50
C LEU A 212 7.33 7.72 12.59
N ARG A 213 6.26 7.45 11.84
CA ARG A 213 5.61 8.47 11.00
C ARG A 213 5.04 9.63 11.82
N MET A 214 4.64 9.37 13.05
CA MET A 214 4.15 10.41 13.97
C MET A 214 5.26 11.14 14.72
N ALA A 215 6.53 10.72 14.61
CA ALA A 215 7.61 11.12 15.49
C ALA A 215 7.90 12.64 15.51
N ASP A 216 7.63 13.33 14.41
CA ASP A 216 7.86 14.78 14.29
C ASP A 216 6.64 15.64 14.68
N VAL A 217 5.43 15.05 14.71
CA VAL A 217 4.17 15.74 15.04
C VAL A 217 3.62 15.38 16.43
N ASP A 218 3.89 14.17 16.92
CA ASP A 218 3.53 13.70 18.26
C ASP A 218 4.62 12.79 18.84
N PRO A 219 5.78 13.33 19.20
CA PRO A 219 6.95 12.55 19.63
C PRO A 219 6.70 11.73 20.90
N GLY A 220 5.84 12.19 21.79
CA GLY A 220 5.50 11.48 23.03
C GLY A 220 4.75 10.18 22.76
N THR A 221 3.66 10.25 22.02
CA THR A 221 2.87 9.08 21.59
C THR A 221 3.70 8.18 20.68
N ALA A 222 4.45 8.73 19.75
CA ALA A 222 5.32 7.99 18.83
C ALA A 222 6.30 7.09 19.59
N GLN A 223 7.07 7.67 20.55
CA GLN A 223 8.02 6.88 21.35
C GLN A 223 7.33 5.80 22.19
N ALA A 224 6.18 6.10 22.79
CA ALA A 224 5.44 5.14 23.60
C ALA A 224 4.96 3.95 22.74
N LYS A 225 4.30 4.24 21.60
CA LYS A 225 3.77 3.21 20.69
C LYS A 225 4.87 2.38 20.02
N PHE A 226 6.00 3.00 19.70
CA PHE A 226 7.18 2.29 19.21
C PHE A 226 7.69 1.25 20.22
N LYS A 227 7.82 1.64 21.49
CA LYS A 227 8.26 0.72 22.58
C LYS A 227 7.24 -0.40 22.84
N GLU A 228 5.94 -0.09 22.80
CA GLU A 228 4.88 -1.09 22.91
C GLU A 228 4.98 -2.11 21.76
N ALA A 229 5.21 -1.64 20.53
CA ALA A 229 5.35 -2.50 19.35
C ALA A 229 6.53 -3.48 19.52
N ILE A 230 7.69 -2.98 19.95
CA ILE A 230 8.87 -3.81 20.23
C ILE A 230 8.56 -4.86 21.30
N ALA A 231 7.94 -4.45 22.40
CA ALA A 231 7.59 -5.36 23.49
C ALA A 231 6.60 -6.43 23.05
N GLY A 232 5.73 -6.13 22.07
CA GLY A 232 4.77 -7.06 21.49
C GLY A 232 5.37 -8.04 20.48
N GLY A 233 6.60 -7.78 20.01
CA GLY A 233 7.33 -8.61 19.02
C GLY A 233 7.10 -8.13 17.58
N VAL A 234 8.15 -7.55 17.01
CA VAL A 234 8.26 -7.16 15.59
C VAL A 234 9.02 -8.22 14.79
N LEU A 235 9.20 -8.05 13.48
CA LEU A 235 10.01 -8.96 12.66
C LEU A 235 11.43 -9.06 13.26
N GLY A 236 11.94 -10.28 13.40
CA GLY A 236 13.24 -10.56 14.04
C GLY A 236 14.34 -11.00 13.07
N SER A 237 13.98 -11.31 11.82
CA SER A 237 14.91 -11.76 10.78
C SER A 237 14.28 -11.66 9.39
N ASN A 238 15.09 -11.84 8.33
CA ASN A 238 14.57 -11.93 6.96
C ASN A 238 13.59 -13.10 6.74
N ALA A 239 13.63 -14.14 7.56
CA ALA A 239 12.67 -15.24 7.49
C ALA A 239 11.25 -14.80 7.91
N ASP A 240 11.14 -13.69 8.60
CA ASP A 240 9.88 -13.09 9.04
C ASP A 240 9.37 -12.02 8.06
N ASN A 241 10.09 -11.73 6.98
CA ASN A 241 9.66 -10.73 5.98
C ASN A 241 8.24 -11.06 5.52
N ILE A 242 7.40 -10.03 5.50
CA ILE A 242 5.99 -10.16 5.14
C ILE A 242 5.82 -9.77 3.69
N HIS A 243 5.50 -10.75 2.88
CA HIS A 243 5.24 -10.57 1.45
C HIS A 243 3.88 -11.13 1.08
N TYR A 244 3.29 -10.59 0.02
CA TYR A 244 2.11 -11.16 -0.60
C TYR A 244 2.53 -12.40 -1.41
N PRO A 245 1.96 -13.59 -1.16
CA PRO A 245 2.36 -14.82 -1.83
C PRO A 245 1.70 -14.92 -3.21
N TYR A 246 2.33 -14.35 -4.23
CA TYR A 246 1.90 -14.50 -5.61
C TYR A 246 2.02 -15.96 -6.06
N LEU A 247 1.22 -16.34 -7.03
CA LEU A 247 1.20 -17.65 -7.65
C LEU A 247 1.76 -17.54 -9.07
N SER A 248 2.17 -18.67 -9.64
CA SER A 248 2.55 -18.74 -11.06
C SER A 248 1.35 -18.74 -12.02
N ALA A 249 0.12 -18.76 -11.50
CA ALA A 249 -1.09 -18.74 -12.29
C ALA A 249 -1.59 -17.31 -12.48
N GLU A 250 -1.99 -16.93 -13.69
CA GLU A 250 -2.47 -15.57 -14.05
C GLU A 250 -3.58 -15.02 -13.15
N THR A 251 -4.30 -15.87 -12.43
CA THR A 251 -5.37 -15.41 -11.52
C THR A 251 -4.87 -14.74 -10.25
N ASN A 252 -3.60 -14.87 -9.91
CA ASN A 252 -2.96 -14.28 -8.71
C ASN A 252 -1.43 -14.21 -8.86
N ASP A 253 -0.95 -13.93 -10.04
CA ASP A 253 0.48 -13.73 -10.32
C ASP A 253 0.96 -12.33 -9.92
N ASN A 254 2.25 -12.11 -10.06
CA ASN A 254 2.86 -10.83 -9.75
C ASN A 254 2.40 -9.77 -10.77
N PRO A 255 1.78 -8.65 -10.37
CA PRO A 255 1.38 -7.59 -11.29
C PRO A 255 2.53 -6.99 -12.13
N TRP A 256 3.77 -7.18 -11.73
CA TRP A 256 4.92 -6.83 -12.55
C TRP A 256 5.06 -7.74 -13.76
N GLN A 257 4.73 -9.03 -13.63
CA GLN A 257 4.69 -9.96 -14.76
C GLN A 257 3.67 -9.49 -15.81
N ASP A 258 2.46 -9.14 -15.40
CA ASP A 258 1.43 -8.63 -16.30
C ASP A 258 1.88 -7.38 -17.07
N ARG A 259 2.56 -6.46 -16.41
CA ARG A 259 3.08 -5.24 -17.03
C ARG A 259 4.13 -5.52 -18.10
N PHE A 260 4.84 -6.63 -17.99
CA PHE A 260 5.92 -7.01 -18.92
C PHE A 260 5.53 -8.07 -19.94
N GLN A 261 4.28 -8.55 -19.93
CA GLN A 261 3.82 -9.57 -20.91
C GLN A 261 3.78 -9.04 -22.35
N SER A 262 3.43 -7.81 -22.57
CA SER A 262 3.24 -7.24 -23.91
C SER A 262 4.15 -6.06 -24.21
N ARG A 263 4.68 -5.39 -23.21
CA ARG A 263 5.54 -4.21 -23.33
C ARG A 263 6.49 -4.12 -22.13
N GLU A 264 7.65 -3.54 -22.37
CA GLU A 264 8.64 -3.25 -21.36
C GLU A 264 8.65 -1.74 -21.11
N ASP A 265 7.74 -1.28 -20.27
CA ASP A 265 7.50 0.17 -20.07
C ASP A 265 8.30 0.75 -18.92
N PHE A 266 8.94 -0.05 -18.08
CA PHE A 266 9.64 0.40 -16.88
C PHE A 266 11.06 -0.14 -16.80
N ALA A 267 11.97 0.68 -16.28
CA ALA A 267 13.35 0.32 -16.01
C ALA A 267 13.82 0.90 -14.66
N THR A 268 14.93 0.42 -14.14
CA THR A 268 15.56 1.05 -12.98
C THR A 268 15.99 2.47 -13.36
N SER A 269 15.67 3.45 -12.51
CA SER A 269 15.98 4.86 -12.80
C SER A 269 17.49 5.13 -12.77
N ASP A 270 17.92 6.18 -13.48
CA ASP A 270 19.27 6.72 -13.36
C ASP A 270 19.59 7.15 -11.92
N VAL A 271 18.61 7.72 -11.22
CA VAL A 271 18.75 8.11 -9.80
C VAL A 271 19.18 6.94 -8.92
N MET A 272 18.58 5.75 -9.12
CA MET A 272 18.93 4.55 -8.36
C MET A 272 20.26 3.96 -8.84
N VAL A 273 20.46 3.80 -10.15
CA VAL A 273 21.68 3.21 -10.71
C VAL A 273 22.91 4.04 -10.34
N ASP A 274 22.84 5.36 -10.51
CA ASP A 274 23.96 6.26 -10.22
C ASP A 274 24.30 6.29 -8.73
N HIS A 275 23.27 6.27 -7.88
CA HIS A 275 23.46 6.20 -6.43
C HIS A 275 24.20 4.92 -6.02
N LEU A 276 23.70 3.76 -6.47
CA LEU A 276 24.30 2.46 -6.14
C LEU A 276 25.73 2.35 -6.68
N PHE A 277 25.96 2.85 -7.90
CA PHE A 277 27.29 2.89 -8.49
C PHE A 277 28.27 3.78 -7.71
N ALA A 278 27.84 4.99 -7.37
CA ALA A 278 28.65 5.94 -6.60
C ALA A 278 29.07 5.40 -5.23
N MET A 279 28.20 4.61 -4.61
CA MET A 279 28.43 3.95 -3.33
C MET A 279 29.20 2.64 -3.46
N ASN A 280 29.47 2.16 -4.69
CA ASN A 280 29.97 0.81 -4.96
C ASN A 280 29.13 -0.27 -4.28
N ASP A 281 27.82 -0.11 -4.32
CA ASP A 281 26.84 -0.96 -3.63
C ASP A 281 26.56 -2.22 -4.47
N PRO A 282 26.75 -3.43 -3.91
CA PRO A 282 26.54 -4.67 -4.64
C PRO A 282 25.05 -4.94 -5.00
N ARG A 283 24.10 -4.18 -4.44
CA ARG A 283 22.70 -4.22 -4.86
C ARG A 283 22.49 -3.70 -6.28
N LEU A 284 23.44 -2.98 -6.88
CA LEU A 284 23.33 -2.54 -8.27
C LEU A 284 23.05 -3.73 -9.21
N ALA A 285 23.84 -4.80 -9.11
CA ALA A 285 23.66 -6.02 -9.90
C ALA A 285 22.42 -6.86 -9.50
N LYS A 286 21.63 -6.41 -8.52
CA LYS A 286 20.40 -7.04 -8.06
C LYS A 286 19.17 -6.20 -8.39
N TYR A 287 19.34 -4.91 -8.58
CA TYR A 287 18.26 -3.94 -8.84
C TYR A 287 18.16 -3.57 -10.32
N ALA A 288 19.16 -3.90 -11.11
CA ALA A 288 19.23 -3.59 -12.52
C ALA A 288 19.86 -4.74 -13.32
N GLU A 289 19.31 -5.01 -14.50
CA GLU A 289 19.96 -5.92 -15.47
C GLU A 289 21.07 -5.16 -16.21
N PRO A 290 22.17 -5.82 -16.61
CA PRO A 290 23.17 -5.22 -17.49
C PRO A 290 22.53 -4.78 -18.81
N VAL A 291 23.03 -3.70 -19.41
CA VAL A 291 22.55 -3.25 -20.72
C VAL A 291 22.91 -4.27 -21.82
N VAL A 292 22.00 -4.44 -22.78
CA VAL A 292 22.25 -5.34 -23.91
C VAL A 292 23.28 -4.76 -24.85
N SER A 293 23.37 -3.43 -24.98
CA SER A 293 24.29 -2.76 -25.88
C SER A 293 24.64 -1.36 -25.38
N ALA A 294 25.89 -1.15 -25.04
CA ALA A 294 26.44 0.18 -24.69
C ALA A 294 26.89 1.00 -25.92
N THR A 295 26.44 0.66 -27.14
CA THR A 295 26.82 1.36 -28.38
C THR A 295 25.83 2.40 -28.82
N GLY A 296 26.28 3.54 -29.36
CA GLY A 296 25.45 4.59 -29.97
C GLY A 296 25.59 5.95 -29.28
N ASP A 297 24.59 6.82 -29.44
CA ASP A 297 24.61 8.16 -28.86
C ASP A 297 24.54 8.10 -27.33
N VAL A 298 25.69 8.37 -26.70
CA VAL A 298 25.87 8.39 -25.24
C VAL A 298 25.57 9.75 -24.64
N SER A 299 25.10 10.72 -25.42
CA SER A 299 24.86 12.10 -24.93
C SER A 299 23.68 12.22 -23.96
N LYS A 300 22.88 11.16 -23.82
CA LYS A 300 21.64 11.15 -23.01
C LYS A 300 21.64 10.07 -21.92
N ILE A 301 22.69 9.25 -21.86
CA ILE A 301 22.74 8.08 -20.96
C ILE A 301 24.15 8.00 -20.38
N ASP A 302 24.23 7.92 -19.06
CA ASP A 302 25.48 7.68 -18.37
C ASP A 302 25.67 6.17 -18.15
N TYR A 303 26.68 5.61 -18.82
CA TYR A 303 27.08 4.22 -18.67
C TYR A 303 28.07 4.07 -17.53
N VAL A 304 27.84 3.10 -16.67
CA VAL A 304 28.73 2.76 -15.55
C VAL A 304 29.15 1.29 -15.64
N GLU A 305 30.40 1.02 -15.30
CA GLU A 305 30.99 -0.33 -15.31
C GLU A 305 31.04 -0.86 -13.89
N TYR A 306 30.33 -1.95 -13.61
CA TYR A 306 30.28 -2.58 -12.30
C TYR A 306 30.35 -4.11 -12.42
N GLY A 307 31.29 -4.75 -11.69
CA GLY A 307 31.44 -6.21 -11.67
C GLY A 307 31.77 -6.84 -13.02
N GLY A 308 32.27 -6.06 -13.99
CA GLY A 308 32.59 -6.50 -15.37
C GLY A 308 31.42 -6.40 -16.35
N GLU A 309 30.28 -5.84 -15.89
CA GLU A 309 29.09 -5.59 -16.70
C GLU A 309 28.84 -4.10 -16.81
N THR A 310 28.13 -3.67 -17.85
CA THR A 310 27.74 -2.26 -18.07
C THR A 310 26.29 -2.04 -17.66
N TYR A 311 26.05 -0.98 -16.92
CA TYR A 311 24.72 -0.54 -16.48
C TYR A 311 24.43 0.88 -16.91
N ALA A 312 23.15 1.21 -17.07
CA ALA A 312 22.69 2.55 -17.33
C ALA A 312 21.23 2.71 -16.88
N GLY A 313 20.97 3.58 -15.94
CA GLY A 313 19.61 3.88 -15.51
C GLY A 313 18.79 4.59 -16.60
N MET A 314 17.48 4.40 -16.59
CA MET A 314 16.58 5.16 -17.43
C MET A 314 16.46 6.60 -16.87
N PRO A 315 16.75 7.65 -17.67
CA PRO A 315 16.64 9.03 -17.23
C PRO A 315 15.26 9.34 -16.67
N TYR A 316 15.21 9.79 -15.42
CA TYR A 316 13.98 10.07 -14.71
C TYR A 316 13.42 11.46 -15.06
N GLY A 317 12.11 11.53 -15.27
CA GLY A 317 11.39 12.79 -15.42
C GLY A 317 11.76 13.60 -16.66
N VAL A 318 12.13 12.93 -17.76
CA VAL A 318 12.41 13.52 -19.06
C VAL A 318 11.39 13.01 -20.08
N LEU A 319 10.66 13.90 -20.74
CA LEU A 319 9.67 13.53 -21.76
C LEU A 319 10.35 13.07 -23.05
N ASN A 320 9.92 11.89 -23.52
CA ASN A 320 10.34 11.33 -24.80
C ASN A 320 11.86 11.42 -25.05
N PRO A 321 12.71 10.88 -24.17
CA PRO A 321 14.16 11.02 -24.27
C PRO A 321 14.71 10.38 -25.55
N GLY A 322 13.93 9.52 -26.22
CA GLY A 322 14.32 8.87 -27.47
C GLY A 322 15.45 7.85 -27.29
N ILE A 323 15.45 7.15 -26.16
CA ILE A 323 16.45 6.15 -25.80
C ILE A 323 15.97 4.77 -26.24
N LEU A 324 16.88 3.99 -26.85
CA LEU A 324 16.58 2.61 -27.20
C LEU A 324 16.60 1.71 -25.95
N GLN A 325 15.63 0.85 -25.83
CA GLN A 325 15.50 -0.10 -24.71
C GLN A 325 16.77 -0.94 -24.48
N THR A 326 17.46 -1.35 -25.54
CA THR A 326 18.70 -2.13 -25.43
C THR A 326 19.86 -1.41 -24.75
N ARG A 327 19.72 -0.11 -24.48
CA ARG A 327 20.77 0.76 -23.92
C ARG A 327 20.56 1.12 -22.46
N ILE A 328 19.50 0.65 -21.85
CA ILE A 328 19.16 0.91 -20.45
C ILE A 328 19.09 -0.40 -19.66
N SER A 329 19.25 -0.28 -18.37
CA SER A 329 19.14 -1.37 -17.40
C SER A 329 17.70 -1.58 -16.99
N PHE A 330 17.11 -2.68 -17.45
CA PHE A 330 15.75 -3.07 -17.04
C PHE A 330 15.70 -3.50 -15.58
N LEU A 331 14.47 -3.59 -15.07
CA LEU A 331 14.18 -4.27 -13.82
C LEU A 331 14.62 -5.74 -13.94
N PRO A 332 15.24 -6.33 -12.90
CA PRO A 332 15.68 -7.71 -12.97
C PRO A 332 14.52 -8.69 -13.19
N SER A 333 14.80 -9.77 -13.89
CA SER A 333 13.82 -10.84 -14.11
C SER A 333 13.25 -11.42 -12.79
N THR A 334 14.05 -11.44 -11.72
CA THR A 334 13.64 -11.82 -10.37
C THR A 334 12.59 -10.88 -9.78
N VAL A 335 12.59 -9.60 -10.15
CA VAL A 335 11.57 -8.62 -9.75
C VAL A 335 10.28 -8.85 -10.51
N ILE A 336 10.37 -9.17 -11.81
CA ILE A 336 9.23 -9.29 -12.70
C ILE A 336 8.52 -10.63 -12.49
N TYR A 337 9.26 -11.73 -12.45
CA TYR A 337 8.71 -13.09 -12.52
C TYR A 337 8.77 -13.87 -11.22
N ASP A 338 9.50 -13.38 -10.21
CA ASP A 338 9.58 -14.03 -8.89
C ASP A 338 8.65 -13.33 -7.89
N GLY A 339 7.52 -13.96 -7.62
CA GLY A 339 6.56 -13.48 -6.61
C GLY A 339 7.08 -13.54 -5.17
N THR A 340 8.20 -14.23 -4.91
CA THR A 340 8.68 -14.46 -3.54
C THR A 340 9.69 -13.43 -3.07
N THR A 341 10.38 -12.73 -3.99
CA THR A 341 11.54 -11.93 -3.62
C THR A 341 11.32 -10.42 -3.70
N ALA A 342 10.50 -9.91 -4.62
CA ALA A 342 10.52 -8.48 -4.90
C ALA A 342 9.15 -7.82 -5.10
N GLY A 343 8.16 -8.52 -5.53
CA GLY A 343 6.94 -7.90 -6.05
C GLY A 343 5.77 -7.85 -5.08
N GLY A 344 5.93 -7.68 -3.79
CA GLY A 344 4.78 -7.69 -2.89
C GLY A 344 5.14 -7.61 -1.41
N MET A 345 6.26 -7.01 -1.10
CA MET A 345 6.69 -6.84 0.30
C MET A 345 5.80 -5.82 1.01
N LEU A 346 5.20 -6.25 2.13
CA LEU A 346 4.48 -5.36 3.04
C LEU A 346 5.45 -4.72 4.03
N TYR A 347 6.22 -5.55 4.74
CA TYR A 347 7.25 -5.11 5.69
C TYR A 347 8.45 -6.04 5.66
N THR A 348 9.66 -5.49 5.88
CA THR A 348 10.91 -6.25 5.89
C THR A 348 11.67 -6.08 7.19
N TYR A 349 12.51 -7.04 7.51
CA TYR A 349 13.40 -6.95 8.67
C TYR A 349 14.41 -5.81 8.52
N ALA A 350 14.89 -5.52 7.30
CA ALA A 350 15.71 -4.35 7.04
C ALA A 350 15.01 -3.06 7.48
N GLN A 351 13.72 -2.89 7.16
CA GLN A 351 12.93 -1.73 7.59
C GLN A 351 12.83 -1.64 9.12
N VAL A 352 12.69 -2.77 9.81
CA VAL A 352 12.69 -2.83 11.29
C VAL A 352 14.04 -2.37 11.84
N CYS A 353 15.16 -2.86 11.29
CA CYS A 353 16.50 -2.45 11.71
C CYS A 353 16.72 -0.94 11.54
N PHE A 354 16.39 -0.37 10.38
CA PHE A 354 16.46 1.07 10.18
C PHE A 354 15.52 1.85 11.11
N SER A 355 14.38 1.28 11.47
CA SER A 355 13.48 1.88 12.44
C SER A 355 14.09 1.97 13.84
N TYR A 356 14.85 0.95 14.27
CA TYR A 356 15.64 1.01 15.51
C TYR A 356 16.77 2.04 15.41
N ALA A 357 17.51 2.07 14.30
CA ALA A 357 18.57 3.04 14.09
C ALA A 357 18.03 4.49 14.21
N GLU A 358 16.90 4.77 13.56
CA GLU A 358 16.23 6.06 13.63
C GLU A 358 15.80 6.41 15.06
N ALA A 359 15.20 5.46 15.78
CA ALA A 359 14.76 5.68 17.17
C ALA A 359 15.93 6.04 18.08
N HIS A 360 17.10 5.41 17.90
CA HIS A 360 18.33 5.79 18.61
C HIS A 360 18.83 7.17 18.21
N LEU A 361 18.82 7.53 16.93
CA LEU A 361 19.20 8.85 16.43
C LEU A 361 18.27 9.96 16.96
N ARG A 362 17.01 9.64 17.22
CA ARG A 362 16.03 10.53 17.88
C ARG A 362 16.25 10.64 19.39
N GLY A 363 17.21 9.90 19.96
CA GLY A 363 17.48 9.90 21.40
C GLY A 363 16.46 9.12 22.23
N TRP A 364 15.70 8.22 21.64
CA TRP A 364 14.76 7.38 22.37
C TRP A 364 15.52 6.35 23.21
N THR A 365 15.26 6.35 24.52
CA THR A 365 15.98 5.51 25.49
C THR A 365 15.29 4.17 25.76
N GLY A 366 16.00 3.21 26.34
CA GLY A 366 15.46 1.90 26.71
C GLY A 366 15.31 0.94 25.53
N LEU A 367 16.02 1.18 24.46
CA LEU A 367 16.11 0.31 23.27
C LEU A 367 17.39 -0.53 23.35
N ALA A 368 17.37 -1.74 22.77
CA ALA A 368 18.55 -2.59 22.65
C ALA A 368 19.51 -2.08 21.58
N GLY A 369 20.83 -2.25 21.79
CA GLY A 369 21.87 -1.87 20.83
C GLY A 369 22.10 -0.34 20.78
N ASP A 370 22.59 0.11 19.65
CA ASP A 370 22.85 1.52 19.33
C ASP A 370 22.53 1.80 17.85
N ALA A 371 22.55 3.06 17.45
CA ALA A 371 22.20 3.50 16.10
C ALA A 371 23.09 2.84 15.02
N GLN A 372 24.41 2.77 15.24
CA GLN A 372 25.36 2.22 14.27
C GLN A 372 25.11 0.73 14.05
N THR A 373 24.97 -0.03 15.12
CA THR A 373 24.70 -1.47 15.09
C THR A 373 23.43 -1.78 14.29
N TRP A 374 22.33 -1.05 14.56
CA TRP A 374 21.07 -1.28 13.85
C TRP A 374 21.11 -0.82 12.39
N TYR A 375 21.83 0.25 12.09
CA TYR A 375 22.07 0.73 10.73
C TYR A 375 22.80 -0.32 9.87
N GLU A 376 23.92 -0.83 10.38
CA GLU A 376 24.71 -1.89 9.72
C GLU A 376 23.89 -3.18 9.54
N LEU A 377 23.11 -3.54 10.55
CA LEU A 377 22.23 -4.71 10.47
C LEU A 377 21.12 -4.53 9.43
N GLY A 378 20.58 -3.32 9.28
CA GLY A 378 19.60 -2.98 8.25
C GLY A 378 20.16 -3.15 6.84
N ILE A 379 21.37 -2.67 6.60
CA ILE A 379 22.09 -2.85 5.34
C ILE A 379 22.33 -4.33 5.06
N ALA A 380 22.89 -5.05 6.04
CA ALA A 380 23.16 -6.49 5.92
C ALA A 380 21.87 -7.29 5.65
N ALA A 381 20.78 -6.96 6.30
CA ALA A 381 19.48 -7.59 6.08
C ALA A 381 18.97 -7.33 4.66
N SER A 382 19.08 -6.09 4.16
CA SER A 382 18.73 -5.74 2.77
C SER A 382 19.60 -6.51 1.76
N HIS A 383 20.92 -6.56 1.96
CA HIS A 383 21.82 -7.35 1.11
C HIS A 383 21.44 -8.83 1.06
N ALA A 384 21.18 -9.42 2.22
CA ALA A 384 20.79 -10.83 2.31
C ALA A 384 19.43 -11.08 1.63
N GLN A 385 18.46 -10.17 1.79
CA GLN A 385 17.16 -10.26 1.12
C GLN A 385 17.29 -10.33 -0.41
N TRP A 386 18.23 -9.57 -0.98
CA TRP A 386 18.45 -9.48 -2.41
C TRP A 386 19.53 -10.44 -2.93
N GLY A 387 20.00 -11.38 -2.10
CA GLY A 387 20.96 -12.40 -2.50
C GLY A 387 22.33 -11.85 -2.85
N VAL A 388 22.75 -10.76 -2.21
CA VAL A 388 24.14 -10.29 -2.24
C VAL A 388 24.99 -11.28 -1.45
N SER A 389 26.19 -11.59 -1.96
CA SER A 389 27.09 -12.49 -1.26
C SER A 389 27.54 -11.92 0.09
N THR A 390 27.76 -12.77 1.09
CA THR A 390 28.26 -12.33 2.39
C THR A 390 29.60 -11.57 2.28
N ALA A 391 30.45 -11.96 1.34
CA ALA A 391 31.74 -11.30 1.13
C ALA A 391 31.57 -9.86 0.63
N ASP A 392 30.67 -9.65 -0.35
CA ASP A 392 30.38 -8.33 -0.90
C ASP A 392 29.67 -7.45 0.12
N ALA A 393 28.73 -8.02 0.88
CA ALA A 393 28.05 -7.33 1.98
C ALA A 393 29.02 -6.83 3.06
N VAL A 394 29.98 -7.67 3.48
CA VAL A 394 31.03 -7.29 4.44
C VAL A 394 31.95 -6.23 3.86
N ALA A 395 32.35 -6.35 2.59
CA ALA A 395 33.17 -5.36 1.91
C ALA A 395 32.47 -4.00 1.86
N TYR A 396 31.20 -3.96 1.50
CA TYR A 396 30.40 -2.74 1.49
C TYR A 396 30.29 -2.10 2.87
N LEU A 397 29.95 -2.88 3.91
CA LEU A 397 29.88 -2.41 5.29
C LEU A 397 31.20 -1.79 5.80
N GLY A 398 32.35 -2.24 5.25
CA GLY A 398 33.65 -1.64 5.55
C GLY A 398 33.87 -0.25 4.93
N THR A 399 33.01 0.21 4.06
CA THR A 399 33.13 1.49 3.32
C THR A 399 32.08 2.53 3.66
N ILE A 400 30.99 2.12 4.33
CA ILE A 400 29.88 3.03 4.63
C ILE A 400 30.29 4.14 5.60
N ALA A 401 29.66 5.29 5.43
CA ALA A 401 29.80 6.40 6.39
C ALA A 401 29.15 6.05 7.74
N PRO A 402 29.64 6.69 8.85
CA PRO A 402 28.97 6.56 10.15
C PRO A 402 27.49 6.93 10.07
N VAL A 403 26.69 6.30 10.93
CA VAL A 403 25.26 6.55 10.97
C VAL A 403 24.93 8.00 11.30
N SER A 404 24.06 8.58 10.50
CA SER A 404 23.38 9.86 10.72
C SER A 404 21.93 9.70 10.26
N MET A 405 21.08 10.70 10.48
CA MET A 405 19.72 10.65 9.92
C MET A 405 19.74 10.56 8.40
N GLU A 406 20.65 11.30 7.75
CA GLU A 406 20.84 11.30 6.30
C GLU A 406 21.28 9.93 5.76
N THR A 407 22.37 9.37 6.31
CA THR A 407 22.90 8.09 5.83
C THR A 407 21.95 6.93 6.09
N MET A 408 21.29 6.92 7.25
CA MET A 408 20.27 5.93 7.61
C MET A 408 19.06 6.03 6.68
N ALA A 409 18.54 7.22 6.44
CA ALA A 409 17.35 7.43 5.60
C ALA A 409 17.64 7.08 4.13
N THR A 410 18.83 7.40 3.63
CA THR A 410 19.27 7.06 2.27
C THR A 410 19.37 5.54 2.09
N GLU A 411 20.04 4.85 3.02
CA GLU A 411 20.13 3.39 2.99
C GLU A 411 18.75 2.70 3.16
N LYS A 412 17.87 3.27 3.96
CA LYS A 412 16.49 2.82 4.09
C LYS A 412 15.73 2.97 2.76
N TRP A 413 15.91 4.09 2.03
CA TRP A 413 15.32 4.30 0.70
C TRP A 413 15.81 3.24 -0.29
N VAL A 414 17.11 2.93 -0.31
CA VAL A 414 17.66 1.84 -1.13
C VAL A 414 17.06 0.49 -0.72
N ALA A 415 16.99 0.19 0.58
CA ALA A 415 16.47 -1.08 1.07
C ALA A 415 14.98 -1.29 0.77
N LEU A 416 14.21 -0.20 0.64
CA LEU A 416 12.79 -0.21 0.28
C LEU A 416 12.56 -0.31 -1.24
N TYR A 417 13.56 -0.68 -2.03
CA TYR A 417 13.39 -0.92 -3.47
C TYR A 417 12.22 -1.88 -3.73
N MET A 418 11.37 -1.51 -4.69
CA MET A 418 10.10 -2.17 -5.04
C MET A 418 8.99 -2.13 -3.96
N GLN A 419 9.20 -1.44 -2.85
CA GLN A 419 8.18 -1.16 -1.84
C GLN A 419 7.71 0.30 -1.95
N GLY A 420 7.19 0.69 -3.11
CA GLY A 420 6.97 2.09 -3.47
C GLY A 420 6.17 2.91 -2.45
N HIS A 421 5.11 2.34 -1.91
CA HIS A 421 4.30 3.02 -0.87
C HIS A 421 5.14 3.36 0.38
N GLU A 422 5.96 2.44 0.86
CA GLU A 422 6.82 2.65 2.01
C GLU A 422 7.99 3.59 1.66
N ALA A 423 8.65 3.37 0.51
CA ALA A 423 9.77 4.19 0.05
C ALA A 423 9.37 5.67 -0.10
N TRP A 424 8.23 5.94 -0.76
CA TRP A 424 7.72 7.29 -0.94
C TRP A 424 7.28 7.94 0.38
N SER A 425 6.67 7.17 1.29
CA SER A 425 6.27 7.67 2.60
C SER A 425 7.48 8.02 3.48
N GLU A 426 8.50 7.16 3.49
CA GLU A 426 9.71 7.40 4.29
C GLU A 426 10.56 8.53 3.70
N TRP A 427 10.66 8.61 2.35
CA TRP A 427 11.31 9.73 1.69
C TRP A 427 10.66 11.07 2.04
N ARG A 428 9.35 11.21 1.91
CA ARG A 428 8.63 12.45 2.27
C ARG A 428 8.86 12.87 3.73
N ARG A 429 8.92 11.90 4.63
CA ARG A 429 9.09 12.14 6.06
C ARG A 429 10.52 12.53 6.45
N LEU A 430 11.51 11.98 5.77
CA LEU A 430 12.93 12.13 6.13
C LEU A 430 13.69 13.10 5.23
N ASP A 431 13.18 13.40 4.03
CA ASP A 431 13.78 14.22 2.97
C ASP A 431 15.14 13.68 2.44
N TYR A 432 15.40 12.38 2.60
CA TYR A 432 16.61 11.73 2.12
C TYR A 432 16.31 10.45 1.35
N PRO A 433 17.07 10.17 0.27
CA PRO A 433 18.10 11.02 -0.33
C PRO A 433 17.51 12.32 -0.88
N VAL A 434 18.36 13.33 -1.12
CA VAL A 434 17.91 14.55 -1.81
C VAL A 434 17.60 14.21 -3.26
N LEU A 435 16.31 14.18 -3.61
CA LEU A 435 15.83 13.93 -4.96
C LEU A 435 15.58 15.24 -5.70
N ASN A 436 15.75 15.22 -7.02
CA ASN A 436 15.47 16.36 -7.87
C ASN A 436 14.07 16.24 -8.48
N ARG A 437 13.39 17.38 -8.64
CA ARG A 437 12.15 17.43 -9.42
C ARG A 437 12.40 16.98 -10.86
N ALA A 438 11.44 16.27 -11.44
CA ALA A 438 11.48 15.90 -12.85
C ALA A 438 11.81 17.11 -13.74
N THR A 439 12.75 16.94 -14.68
CA THR A 439 13.21 18.02 -15.57
C THR A 439 12.05 18.58 -16.40
N ASP A 440 11.23 17.67 -16.95
CA ASP A 440 10.08 18.01 -17.79
C ASP A 440 8.75 17.88 -17.01
N ALA A 441 8.77 18.19 -15.71
CA ALA A 441 7.56 18.09 -14.89
C ALA A 441 6.39 18.91 -15.45
N LEU A 442 5.27 18.25 -15.67
CA LEU A 442 4.08 18.79 -16.33
C LEU A 442 3.16 19.56 -15.37
N THR A 443 3.14 19.16 -14.10
CA THR A 443 2.28 19.78 -13.08
C THR A 443 3.03 19.99 -11.76
N GLY A 444 2.43 20.79 -10.86
CA GLY A 444 3.01 21.05 -9.54
C GLY A 444 4.26 21.92 -9.54
N THR A 445 4.79 22.21 -8.36
CA THR A 445 5.98 23.05 -8.16
C THR A 445 7.15 22.27 -7.56
N GLY A 446 6.89 21.10 -6.95
CA GLY A 446 7.87 20.20 -6.34
C GLY A 446 7.77 18.77 -6.87
N ILE A 447 8.45 17.84 -6.21
CA ILE A 447 8.15 16.40 -6.31
C ILE A 447 6.83 16.20 -5.58
N PRO A 448 5.87 15.45 -6.16
CA PRO A 448 4.58 15.25 -5.49
C PRO A 448 4.73 14.57 -4.13
N VAL A 449 4.12 15.17 -3.11
CA VAL A 449 4.13 14.68 -1.72
C VAL A 449 2.76 14.17 -1.27
N ARG A 450 1.76 14.19 -2.18
CA ARG A 450 0.41 13.76 -1.91
C ARG A 450 -0.30 13.39 -3.21
N TYR A 451 -1.24 12.46 -3.14
CA TYR A 451 -2.21 12.24 -4.20
C TYR A 451 -3.36 13.26 -4.12
N GLY A 452 -3.75 13.81 -5.25
CA GLY A 452 -5.00 14.53 -5.38
C GLY A 452 -6.19 13.57 -5.30
N TYR A 453 -7.35 14.07 -4.88
CA TYR A 453 -8.59 13.32 -4.92
C TYR A 453 -9.07 13.14 -6.35
N GLY A 454 -9.52 11.95 -6.69
CA GLY A 454 -10.02 11.62 -8.01
C GLY A 454 -11.42 12.18 -8.31
N VAL A 455 -11.81 12.12 -9.58
CA VAL A 455 -13.07 12.71 -10.07
C VAL A 455 -14.30 11.93 -9.55
N ASN A 456 -14.21 10.59 -9.45
CA ASN A 456 -15.33 9.78 -8.97
C ASN A 456 -15.62 10.06 -7.51
N THR A 457 -14.58 10.15 -6.69
CA THR A 457 -14.65 10.53 -5.28
C THR A 457 -15.32 11.90 -5.11
N ALA A 458 -14.95 12.89 -5.95
CA ALA A 458 -15.56 14.22 -5.95
C ALA A 458 -17.06 14.18 -6.30
N ASN A 459 -17.47 13.31 -7.22
CA ASN A 459 -18.85 13.20 -7.65
C ASN A 459 -19.73 12.45 -6.64
N SER A 460 -19.21 11.40 -6.01
CA SER A 460 -19.95 10.54 -5.09
C SER A 460 -20.26 11.22 -3.76
N ASN A 461 -19.35 12.07 -3.25
CA ASN A 461 -19.46 12.74 -1.93
C ASN A 461 -18.99 14.21 -1.99
N LYS A 462 -19.59 14.98 -2.90
CA LYS A 462 -19.14 16.32 -3.26
C LYS A 462 -18.95 17.28 -2.08
N GLU A 463 -19.91 17.33 -1.15
CA GLU A 463 -19.88 18.29 -0.04
C GLU A 463 -18.67 18.07 0.87
N ASN A 464 -18.46 16.82 1.29
CA ASN A 464 -17.35 16.45 2.17
C ASN A 464 -16.01 16.47 1.43
N HIS A 465 -16.00 16.10 0.13
CA HIS A 465 -14.85 16.27 -0.74
C HIS A 465 -14.42 17.74 -0.82
N ASP A 466 -15.34 18.64 -1.12
CA ASP A 466 -15.02 20.07 -1.24
C ASP A 466 -14.53 20.66 0.10
N ALA A 467 -15.09 20.20 1.22
CA ALA A 467 -14.62 20.59 2.55
C ALA A 467 -13.17 20.10 2.83
N ALA A 468 -12.82 18.91 2.35
CA ALA A 468 -11.46 18.39 2.45
C ALA A 468 -10.49 19.15 1.53
N VAL A 469 -10.89 19.40 0.28
CA VAL A 469 -10.10 20.18 -0.71
C VAL A 469 -9.85 21.61 -0.21
N ALA A 470 -10.81 22.24 0.45
CA ALA A 470 -10.67 23.60 0.98
C ALA A 470 -9.55 23.74 2.02
N LYS A 471 -9.10 22.63 2.61
CA LYS A 471 -7.95 22.59 3.54
C LYS A 471 -6.60 22.49 2.82
N ILE A 472 -6.60 22.24 1.52
CA ILE A 472 -5.41 22.09 0.68
C ILE A 472 -5.09 23.42 0.02
N SER A 473 -3.84 23.85 0.05
CA SER A 473 -3.38 25.08 -0.59
C SER A 473 -2.59 24.79 -1.87
N GLY A 474 -2.83 25.56 -2.93
CA GLY A 474 -2.11 25.41 -4.19
C GLY A 474 -2.46 24.13 -4.96
N TYR A 475 -1.47 23.51 -5.60
CA TYR A 475 -1.64 22.19 -6.20
C TYR A 475 -1.77 21.13 -5.09
N SER A 476 -2.77 20.25 -5.19
CA SER A 476 -3.01 19.23 -4.17
C SER A 476 -1.79 18.33 -3.95
N GLN A 477 -1.07 18.00 -5.02
CA GLN A 477 0.14 17.17 -4.98
C GLN A 477 1.33 17.79 -4.25
N ASP A 478 1.39 19.13 -4.13
CA ASP A 478 2.45 19.86 -3.42
C ASP A 478 2.10 20.09 -1.94
N SER A 479 0.88 19.74 -1.53
CA SER A 479 0.40 19.96 -0.17
C SER A 479 0.75 18.76 0.71
N LYS A 480 1.59 19.00 1.71
CA LYS A 480 2.04 17.98 2.65
C LYS A 480 0.89 17.34 3.41
N VAL A 481 1.05 16.08 3.74
CA VAL A 481 0.18 15.36 4.67
C VAL A 481 0.58 15.70 6.11
N TRP A 482 -0.27 15.39 7.09
CA TRP A 482 -0.10 15.82 8.49
C TRP A 482 1.26 15.47 9.12
N TRP A 483 1.79 14.28 8.85
CA TRP A 483 3.06 13.84 9.43
C TRP A 483 4.31 14.31 8.65
N ASP A 484 4.13 14.88 7.46
CA ASP A 484 5.21 15.42 6.62
C ASP A 484 5.45 16.90 7.02
N THR A 485 6.47 17.12 7.81
CA THR A 485 6.76 18.42 8.42
C THR A 485 7.99 19.15 7.88
N LYS A 486 8.75 18.48 6.97
CA LYS A 486 10.04 18.98 6.47
C LYS A 486 9.96 19.61 5.10
#